data_ec46d022ba573a9c94f96dcc1dcbc66c
#
_entry.id   ec46d022ba573a9c94f96dcc1dcbc66c
#
_cell.length_a   1.000
_cell.length_b   1.000
_cell.length_c   1.000
_cell.angle_alpha   90.00
_cell.angle_beta   90.00
_cell.angle_gamma   90.00
#
_symmetry.space_group_name_H-M   'P 1'
#
loop_
_entity.id
_entity.type
_entity.pdbx_description
1 polymer ?
#
loop_
_entity_poly.entity_id
_entity_poly.type
_entity_poly.pdbx_seq_one_letter_code
_entity_poly.pdbx_strand_id
1 'polypeptide(L)'
;MLTGRDMGAEEAERVGLVSAVHDDVVAAAVDLGRRIAGFSQPGIELTKRSLQAGIAASSLETYLPSEGLGQLYLRLLTDNFEEATRARQEGRPATFSDDR
;
A
#
# COMPACT_ATOMS: atom_id res chain seq x y z
N MET A 1 26.68 -4.75 -3.65
CA MET A 1 26.55 -5.26 -5.04
C MET A 1 27.85 -5.14 -5.81
N LEU A 2 28.58 -4.02 -5.78
CA LEU A 2 29.84 -3.87 -6.56
C LEU A 2 30.98 -4.82 -6.15
N THR A 3 30.98 -5.28 -4.90
CA THR A 3 32.01 -6.17 -4.35
C THR A 3 31.68 -7.66 -4.51
N GLY A 4 30.44 -8.01 -4.90
CA GLY A 4 29.97 -9.39 -5.03
C GLY A 4 29.94 -10.20 -3.73
N ARG A 5 30.00 -9.53 -2.55
CA ARG A 5 29.93 -10.21 -1.26
C ARG A 5 28.52 -10.73 -0.97
N ASP A 6 28.44 -11.81 -0.23
CA ASP A 6 27.16 -12.31 0.29
C ASP A 6 26.60 -11.38 1.37
N MET A 7 25.27 -11.32 1.46
CA MET A 7 24.53 -10.56 2.46
C MET A 7 23.55 -11.49 3.18
N GLY A 8 23.62 -11.56 4.51
CA GLY A 8 22.70 -12.33 5.33
C GLY A 8 21.33 -11.65 5.47
N ALA A 9 20.33 -12.40 5.94
CA ALA A 9 18.96 -11.94 6.06
C ALA A 9 18.81 -10.74 7.01
N GLU A 10 19.44 -10.79 8.18
CA GLU A 10 19.41 -9.68 9.16
C GLU A 10 20.07 -8.40 8.63
N GLU A 11 21.15 -8.56 7.84
CA GLU A 11 21.77 -7.40 7.21
C GLU A 11 20.85 -6.81 6.13
N ALA A 12 20.19 -7.65 5.34
CA ALA A 12 19.24 -7.24 4.31
C ALA A 12 18.05 -6.45 4.90
N GLU A 13 17.51 -6.89 6.05
CA GLU A 13 16.48 -6.18 6.80
C GLU A 13 16.99 -4.83 7.31
N ARG A 14 18.15 -4.82 7.96
CA ARG A 14 18.73 -3.60 8.53
C ARG A 14 18.99 -2.50 7.49
N VAL A 15 19.37 -2.88 6.27
CA VAL A 15 19.60 -1.93 5.17
C VAL A 15 18.35 -1.66 4.32
N GLY A 16 17.21 -2.24 4.65
CA GLY A 16 15.94 -2.02 3.98
C GLY A 16 15.80 -2.73 2.62
N LEU A 17 16.62 -3.75 2.35
CA LEU A 17 16.51 -4.56 1.13
C LEU A 17 15.30 -5.49 1.22
N VAL A 18 14.99 -6.01 2.40
CA VAL A 18 13.77 -6.75 2.72
C VAL A 18 13.05 -6.07 3.87
N SER A 19 11.73 -6.23 3.95
CA SER A 19 10.88 -5.57 4.94
C SER A 19 10.90 -6.26 6.31
N ALA A 20 11.13 -7.56 6.33
CA ALA A 20 11.22 -8.38 7.54
C ALA A 20 11.87 -9.74 7.25
N VAL A 21 12.38 -10.37 8.31
CA VAL A 21 12.90 -11.74 8.29
C VAL A 21 11.97 -12.61 9.12
N HIS A 22 11.57 -13.78 8.58
CA HIS A 22 10.67 -14.73 9.23
C HIS A 22 11.18 -16.16 9.08
N ASP A 23 10.94 -17.01 10.08
CA ASP A 23 11.23 -18.45 10.00
C ASP A 23 10.32 -19.13 8.97
N ASP A 24 9.03 -18.80 8.97
CA ASP A 24 8.06 -19.21 7.95
C ASP A 24 7.66 -18.02 7.07
N VAL A 25 8.42 -17.81 6.01
CA VAL A 25 8.23 -16.73 5.04
C VAL A 25 6.89 -16.83 4.32
N VAL A 26 6.44 -18.08 4.03
CA VAL A 26 5.19 -18.29 3.29
C VAL A 26 3.99 -17.92 4.15
N ALA A 27 3.95 -18.36 5.40
CA ALA A 27 2.89 -17.99 6.33
C ALA A 27 2.83 -16.48 6.55
N ALA A 28 3.97 -15.83 6.78
CA ALA A 28 4.05 -14.39 6.97
C ALA A 28 3.58 -13.62 5.73
N ALA A 29 3.96 -14.05 4.53
CA ALA A 29 3.52 -13.43 3.28
C ALA A 29 2.01 -13.60 3.04
N VAL A 30 1.44 -14.77 3.33
CA VAL A 30 0.00 -15.03 3.23
C VAL A 30 -0.78 -14.15 4.21
N ASP A 31 -0.32 -14.02 5.44
CA ASP A 31 -0.99 -13.17 6.44
C ASP A 31 -0.93 -11.69 6.06
N LEU A 32 0.19 -11.22 5.54
CA LEU A 32 0.29 -9.87 4.98
C LEU A 32 -0.67 -9.69 3.79
N GLY A 33 -0.74 -10.66 2.89
CA GLY A 33 -1.65 -10.65 1.75
C GLY A 33 -3.12 -10.58 2.17
N ARG A 34 -3.52 -11.35 3.19
CA ARG A 34 -4.89 -11.30 3.76
C ARG A 34 -5.21 -9.93 4.36
N ARG A 35 -4.27 -9.33 5.07
CA ARG A 35 -4.45 -7.97 5.61
C ARG A 35 -4.64 -6.94 4.49
N ILE A 36 -3.85 -7.03 3.42
CA ILE A 36 -3.98 -6.15 2.25
C ILE A 36 -5.32 -6.36 1.56
N ALA A 37 -5.76 -7.61 1.38
CA ALA A 37 -7.03 -7.94 0.76
C ALA A 37 -8.25 -7.44 1.55
N GLY A 38 -8.11 -7.13 2.84
CA GLY A 38 -9.15 -6.51 3.65
C GLY A 38 -9.36 -5.02 3.44
N PHE A 39 -8.53 -4.36 2.62
CA PHE A 39 -8.69 -2.95 2.29
C PHE A 39 -9.46 -2.75 0.97
N SER A 40 -9.89 -1.51 0.71
CA SER A 40 -10.52 -1.11 -0.55
C SER A 40 -9.63 -1.46 -1.74
N GLN A 41 -10.09 -2.32 -2.65
CA GLN A 41 -9.31 -2.73 -3.83
C GLN A 41 -8.96 -1.55 -4.74
N PRO A 42 -9.91 -0.64 -5.08
CA PRO A 42 -9.58 0.57 -5.82
C PRO A 42 -8.55 1.44 -5.09
N GLY A 43 -8.64 1.52 -3.76
CA GLY A 43 -7.69 2.26 -2.92
C GLY A 43 -6.28 1.70 -3.02
N ILE A 44 -6.13 0.36 -2.94
CA ILE A 44 -4.83 -0.32 -3.08
C ILE A 44 -4.26 -0.11 -4.48
N GLU A 45 -5.07 -0.27 -5.52
CA GLU A 45 -4.62 -0.08 -6.90
C GLU A 45 -4.09 1.35 -7.13
N LEU A 46 -4.84 2.36 -6.71
CA LEU A 46 -4.43 3.75 -6.83
C LEU A 46 -3.18 4.06 -5.99
N THR A 47 -3.08 3.53 -4.77
CA THR A 47 -1.89 3.67 -3.93
C THR A 47 -0.66 3.09 -4.61
N LYS A 48 -0.76 1.90 -5.20
CA LYS A 48 0.36 1.29 -5.94
C LYS A 48 0.78 2.13 -7.15
N ARG A 49 -0.19 2.61 -7.93
CA ARG A 49 0.08 3.51 -9.06
C ARG A 49 0.74 4.80 -8.63
N SER A 50 0.26 5.39 -7.53
CA SER A 50 0.79 6.61 -6.94
C SER A 50 2.25 6.43 -6.51
N LEU A 51 2.56 5.35 -5.78
CA LEU A 51 3.93 5.04 -5.36
C LEU A 51 4.86 4.88 -6.56
N GLN A 52 4.44 4.16 -7.60
CA GLN A 52 5.24 3.98 -8.82
C GLN A 52 5.45 5.31 -9.56
N ALA A 53 4.42 6.14 -9.68
CA ALA A 53 4.51 7.46 -10.28
C ALA A 53 5.44 8.38 -9.48
N GLY A 54 5.38 8.32 -8.14
CA GLY A 54 6.23 9.10 -7.25
C GLY A 54 7.72 8.78 -7.41
N ILE A 55 8.07 7.50 -7.61
CA ILE A 55 9.47 7.07 -7.87
C ILE A 55 9.99 7.65 -9.19
N ALA A 56 9.13 7.78 -10.20
CA ALA A 56 9.49 8.27 -11.53
C ALA A 56 9.38 9.82 -11.66
N ALA A 57 8.75 10.48 -10.69
CA ALA A 57 8.52 11.93 -10.76
C ALA A 57 9.83 12.71 -10.56
N SER A 58 9.98 13.77 -11.34
CA SER A 58 11.15 14.66 -11.27
C SER A 58 11.10 15.64 -10.07
N SER A 59 9.91 15.92 -9.54
CA SER A 59 9.69 16.76 -8.36
C SER A 59 8.38 16.44 -7.66
N LEU A 60 8.24 16.87 -6.41
CA LEU A 60 7.01 16.78 -5.63
C LEU A 60 5.87 17.56 -6.28
N GLU A 61 6.15 18.74 -6.84
CA GLU A 61 5.14 19.59 -7.51
C GLU A 61 4.56 18.91 -8.75
N THR A 62 5.36 18.13 -9.46
CA THR A 62 4.90 17.36 -10.62
C THR A 62 4.03 16.17 -10.20
N TYR A 63 4.27 15.61 -9.03
CA TYR A 63 3.60 14.41 -8.53
C TYR A 63 2.27 14.70 -7.81
N LEU A 64 2.19 15.73 -6.95
CA LEU A 64 1.04 16.04 -6.09
C LEU A 64 -0.31 16.13 -6.83
N PRO A 65 -0.41 16.72 -8.04
CA PRO A 65 -1.68 16.75 -8.76
C PRO A 65 -2.24 15.37 -9.11
N SER A 66 -1.36 14.41 -9.42
CA SER A 66 -1.76 13.03 -9.75
C SER A 66 -2.29 12.30 -8.51
N GLU A 67 -1.70 12.52 -7.34
CA GLU A 67 -2.19 11.97 -6.08
C GLU A 67 -3.56 12.55 -5.71
N GLY A 68 -3.74 13.87 -5.85
CA GLY A 68 -5.02 14.53 -5.61
C GLY A 68 -6.15 14.01 -6.50
N LEU A 69 -5.87 13.73 -7.77
CA LEU A 69 -6.83 13.12 -8.69
C LEU A 69 -7.20 11.70 -8.27
N GLY A 70 -6.26 10.90 -7.78
CA GLY A 70 -6.53 9.56 -7.27
C GLY A 70 -7.46 9.59 -6.04
N GLN A 71 -7.23 10.51 -5.12
CA GLN A 71 -8.10 10.74 -3.95
C GLN A 71 -9.52 11.15 -4.36
N LEU A 72 -9.63 12.06 -5.33
CA LEU A 72 -10.92 12.52 -5.84
C LEU A 72 -11.67 11.39 -6.54
N TYR A 73 -10.97 10.55 -7.32
CA TYR A 73 -11.53 9.38 -7.98
C TYR A 73 -12.19 8.42 -6.96
N LEU A 74 -11.47 8.05 -5.90
CA LEU A 74 -12.00 7.17 -4.86
C LEU A 74 -13.25 7.76 -4.21
N ARG A 75 -13.24 9.06 -3.93
CA ARG A 75 -14.35 9.74 -3.27
C ARG A 75 -15.62 9.84 -4.12
N LEU A 76 -15.46 10.02 -5.43
CA LEU A 76 -16.59 10.26 -6.34
C LEU A 76 -17.15 8.98 -6.97
N LEU A 77 -16.33 7.95 -7.11
CA LEU A 77 -16.68 6.75 -7.88
C LEU A 77 -16.78 5.48 -7.04
N THR A 78 -16.55 5.57 -5.72
CA THR A 78 -16.70 4.42 -4.82
C THR A 78 -17.36 4.83 -3.52
N ASP A 79 -18.13 3.93 -2.89
CA ASP A 79 -18.71 4.12 -1.55
C ASP A 79 -17.68 3.85 -0.44
N ASN A 80 -16.49 3.38 -0.80
CA ASN A 80 -15.45 2.97 0.14
C ASN A 80 -14.92 4.11 1.01
N PHE A 81 -14.91 5.35 0.48
CA PHE A 81 -14.52 6.53 1.25
C PHE A 81 -15.55 6.85 2.35
N GLU A 82 -16.84 6.73 2.05
CA GLU A 82 -17.92 6.97 3.01
C GLU A 82 -17.94 5.89 4.08
N GLU A 83 -17.76 4.62 3.68
CA GLU A 83 -17.65 3.51 4.62
C GLU A 83 -16.45 3.68 5.56
N ALA A 84 -15.27 4.03 5.04
CA ALA A 84 -14.09 4.27 5.86
C ALA A 84 -14.32 5.39 6.88
N THR A 85 -15.00 6.46 6.46
CA THR A 85 -15.33 7.60 7.32
C THR A 85 -16.33 7.20 8.41
N ARG A 86 -17.39 6.49 8.04
CA ARG A 86 -18.42 5.99 8.96
C ARG A 86 -17.84 5.01 9.97
N ALA A 87 -17.09 4.01 9.52
CA ALA A 87 -16.46 3.02 10.37
C ALA A 87 -15.52 3.66 11.40
N ARG A 88 -14.76 4.69 10.99
CA ARG A 88 -13.91 5.45 11.91
C ARG A 88 -14.71 6.21 12.97
N GLN A 89 -15.82 6.84 12.59
CA GLN A 89 -16.71 7.55 13.55
C GLN A 89 -17.37 6.58 14.54
N GLU A 90 -17.72 5.38 14.08
CA GLU A 90 -18.36 4.33 14.87
C GLU A 90 -17.37 3.48 15.67
N GLY A 91 -16.05 3.65 15.47
CA GLY A 91 -15.00 2.89 16.17
C GLY A 91 -14.96 1.41 15.79
N ARG A 92 -15.44 1.04 14.60
CA ARG A 92 -15.44 -0.34 14.09
C ARG A 92 -14.51 -0.51 12.89
N PRO A 93 -14.15 -1.75 12.55
CA PRO A 93 -13.50 -2.04 11.27
C PRO A 93 -14.40 -1.64 10.07
N ALA A 94 -13.79 -1.08 9.03
CA ALA A 94 -14.47 -0.82 7.77
C ALA A 94 -14.68 -2.12 7.00
N THR A 95 -15.81 -2.21 6.28
CA THR A 95 -16.12 -3.33 5.38
C THR A 95 -16.23 -2.77 3.97
N PHE A 96 -15.21 -3.04 3.15
CA PHE A 96 -15.15 -2.55 1.79
C PHE A 96 -15.82 -3.51 0.82
N SER A 97 -16.51 -2.97 -0.17
CA SER A 97 -17.07 -3.72 -1.29
C SER A 97 -16.31 -3.38 -2.58
N ASP A 98 -16.18 -4.36 -3.46
CA ASP A 98 -15.65 -4.16 -4.81
C ASP A 98 -16.71 -3.56 -5.75
N ASP A 99 -17.97 -3.62 -5.37
CA ASP A 99 -19.08 -2.98 -6.03
C ASP A 99 -19.20 -1.52 -5.59
N ARG A 100 -19.60 -0.66 -6.52
CA ARG A 100 -19.74 0.79 -6.34
C ARG A 100 -20.56 1.18 -5.12
#